data_f8ee4c7384f8ad376f34da40a42d6db1
#
_entry.id   f8ee4c7384f8ad376f34da40a42d6db1
#
_cell.length_a   1.000
_cell.length_b   1.000
_cell.length_c   1.000
_cell.angle_alpha   90.00
_cell.angle_beta   90.00
_cell.angle_gamma   90.00
#
_symmetry.space_group_name_H-M   'P 1'
#
loop_
_entity.id
_entity.type
_entity.pdbx_description
1 polymer ?
#
loop_
_entity_poly.entity_id
_entity_poly.type
_entity_poly.pdbx_seq_one_letter_code
_entity_poly.pdbx_strand_id
1 'polypeptide(L)'
;PTIGYIKVSTFSMTTGKGFRNALKKLKNLGMKSLILDLRDNGGGLLRAAVEMCSEFLEKGSLVVFTEGLNSPRSDVKAYLNGNFLDGDLVVLVNESSASASEIFAGAVQDHDRGVIIGRTTFGKGLVQEQLNLDDSSAVRLTVARYHTPSGRCIQRPYEGGRNKYYEDYYERYVSGELMYEDSIRIVDTTQKFYTASNRVVYGGGGINPDIFVPLESVKDNNFYYQLLNKSVLFAYSFDYTDARRDDLLGKYPDSQSFIDNFTVSEKMMGDIISEAKDNNIVVDNDQYLEAKNDIKILVKSYIGRNLYDYEAFYPVYHKIDDEVQ
;
A
#
# COMPACT_ATOMS: atom_id res chain seq x y z
N PRO A 1 -1.17 -22.69 3.31
CA PRO A 1 -0.72 -21.71 2.31
C PRO A 1 0.75 -21.37 2.55
N THR A 2 1.54 -21.39 1.48
CA THR A 2 2.99 -21.12 1.58
C THR A 2 3.29 -19.62 1.50
N ILE A 3 2.32 -18.82 1.05
CA ILE A 3 2.44 -17.36 0.90
C ILE A 3 1.59 -16.70 1.99
N GLY A 4 2.22 -15.82 2.77
CA GLY A 4 1.57 -14.92 3.71
C GLY A 4 1.31 -13.55 3.09
N TYR A 5 0.27 -12.87 3.55
CA TYR A 5 -0.01 -11.49 3.19
C TYR A 5 -0.20 -10.65 4.46
N ILE A 6 0.47 -9.51 4.50
CA ILE A 6 0.30 -8.52 5.57
C ILE A 6 0.16 -7.13 4.94
N LYS A 7 -0.96 -6.45 5.19
CA LYS A 7 -1.11 -5.03 4.86
C LYS A 7 -0.78 -4.15 6.06
N VAL A 8 0.03 -3.13 5.83
CA VAL A 8 0.37 -2.11 6.82
C VAL A 8 -0.16 -0.77 6.33
N SER A 9 -1.22 -0.28 6.97
CA SER A 9 -1.90 0.96 6.56
C SER A 9 -1.23 2.24 7.10
N THR A 10 -0.43 2.13 8.17
CA THR A 10 0.31 3.26 8.75
C THR A 10 1.43 2.78 9.67
N PHE A 11 2.47 3.57 9.83
CA PHE A 11 3.56 3.31 10.78
C PHE A 11 3.30 4.05 12.10
N SER A 12 2.62 3.40 13.03
CA SER A 12 2.29 3.89 14.37
C SER A 12 3.18 3.27 15.45
N MET A 13 2.98 3.67 16.70
CA MET A 13 3.69 3.10 17.86
C MET A 13 3.43 1.60 18.07
N THR A 14 2.29 1.10 17.59
CA THR A 14 1.89 -0.30 17.76
C THR A 14 2.24 -1.17 16.55
N THR A 15 2.59 -0.58 15.41
CA THR A 15 2.80 -1.27 14.15
C THR A 15 3.90 -2.33 14.24
N GLY A 16 5.07 -2.01 14.79
CA GLY A 16 6.16 -2.98 14.90
C GLY A 16 5.79 -4.22 15.72
N LYS A 17 5.07 -4.05 16.85
CA LYS A 17 4.57 -5.17 17.66
C LYS A 17 3.50 -5.98 16.92
N GLY A 18 2.52 -5.29 16.29
CA GLY A 18 1.45 -5.94 15.52
C GLY A 18 2.01 -6.73 14.36
N PHE A 19 2.93 -6.15 13.61
CA PHE A 19 3.63 -6.79 12.49
C PHE A 19 4.36 -8.07 12.92
N ARG A 20 5.16 -8.00 13.99
CA ARG A 20 5.91 -9.16 14.52
C ARG A 20 4.97 -10.29 14.95
N ASN A 21 3.83 -9.96 15.56
CA ASN A 21 2.84 -10.96 15.94
C ASN A 21 2.20 -11.63 14.71
N ALA A 22 1.84 -10.85 13.68
CA ALA A 22 1.31 -11.35 12.43
C ALA A 22 2.32 -12.25 11.72
N LEU A 23 3.57 -11.81 11.60
CA LEU A 23 4.67 -12.59 11.01
C LEU A 23 4.85 -13.93 11.73
N LYS A 24 4.84 -13.92 13.07
CA LYS A 24 4.94 -15.16 13.88
C LYS A 24 3.75 -16.09 13.65
N LYS A 25 2.51 -15.54 13.60
CA LYS A 25 1.29 -16.33 13.30
C LYS A 25 1.41 -17.02 11.95
N LEU A 26 1.81 -16.28 10.90
CA LEU A 26 1.95 -16.82 9.54
C LEU A 26 3.06 -17.87 9.44
N LYS A 27 4.21 -17.65 10.09
CA LYS A 27 5.28 -18.66 10.16
C LYS A 27 4.82 -19.95 10.82
N ASN A 28 4.07 -19.86 11.89
CA ASN A 28 3.51 -21.05 12.57
C ASN A 28 2.50 -21.80 11.67
N LEU A 29 1.87 -21.10 10.71
CA LEU A 29 0.99 -21.71 9.70
C LEU A 29 1.75 -22.24 8.48
N GLY A 30 3.10 -22.18 8.48
CA GLY A 30 3.94 -22.75 7.44
C GLY A 30 4.30 -21.79 6.30
N MET A 31 4.14 -20.47 6.51
CA MET A 31 4.52 -19.45 5.52
C MET A 31 6.02 -19.55 5.18
N LYS A 32 6.34 -19.49 3.89
CA LYS A 32 7.70 -19.45 3.34
C LYS A 32 7.99 -18.13 2.64
N SER A 33 6.99 -17.54 2.00
CA SER A 33 7.07 -16.28 1.24
C SER A 33 6.06 -15.28 1.78
N LEU A 34 6.40 -13.99 1.79
CA LEU A 34 5.55 -12.92 2.31
C LEU A 34 5.31 -11.84 1.25
N ILE A 35 4.06 -11.47 1.06
CA ILE A 35 3.64 -10.23 0.41
C ILE A 35 3.37 -9.20 1.50
N LEU A 36 4.15 -8.13 1.52
CA LEU A 36 3.95 -6.98 2.40
C LEU A 36 3.35 -5.82 1.60
N ASP A 37 2.11 -5.46 1.90
CA ASP A 37 1.39 -4.40 1.18
C ASP A 37 1.53 -3.06 1.92
N LEU A 38 2.23 -2.12 1.29
CA LEU A 38 2.40 -0.73 1.71
C LEU A 38 1.65 0.26 0.78
N ARG A 39 0.80 -0.23 -0.12
CA ARG A 39 -0.03 0.64 -0.96
C ARG A 39 -0.95 1.48 -0.09
N ASP A 40 -1.11 2.75 -0.46
CA ASP A 40 -1.90 3.78 0.24
C ASP A 40 -1.40 4.10 1.66
N ASN A 41 -0.17 3.71 2.00
CA ASN A 41 0.43 3.99 3.29
C ASN A 41 1.30 5.25 3.21
N GLY A 42 0.79 6.39 3.68
CA GLY A 42 1.48 7.68 3.73
C GLY A 42 2.67 7.75 4.71
N GLY A 43 3.03 6.63 5.34
CA GLY A 43 4.16 6.54 6.27
C GLY A 43 3.76 6.63 7.74
N GLY A 44 4.54 7.36 8.52
CA GLY A 44 4.37 7.54 9.96
C GLY A 44 5.71 7.57 10.69
N LEU A 45 5.80 6.83 11.81
CA LEU A 45 6.98 6.85 12.68
C LEU A 45 8.16 6.10 12.06
N LEU A 46 9.31 6.78 11.93
CA LEU A 46 10.59 6.18 11.50
C LEU A 46 10.93 4.92 12.32
N ARG A 47 10.77 4.99 13.63
CA ARG A 47 11.07 3.86 14.51
C ARG A 47 10.31 2.60 14.12
N ALA A 48 9.02 2.72 13.77
CA ALA A 48 8.21 1.57 13.37
C ALA A 48 8.71 0.95 12.06
N ALA A 49 9.14 1.77 11.09
CA ALA A 49 9.76 1.27 9.85
C ALA A 49 11.07 0.53 10.15
N VAL A 50 11.93 1.06 11.02
CA VAL A 50 13.18 0.41 11.43
C VAL A 50 12.93 -0.90 12.18
N GLU A 51 11.91 -0.95 13.04
CA GLU A 51 11.47 -2.19 13.70
C GLU A 51 11.06 -3.25 12.69
N MET A 52 10.31 -2.87 11.67
CA MET A 52 9.89 -3.79 10.60
C MET A 52 11.07 -4.21 9.72
N CYS A 53 11.95 -3.29 9.30
CA CYS A 53 13.16 -3.63 8.54
C CYS A 53 14.03 -4.63 9.32
N SER A 54 14.10 -4.51 10.64
CA SER A 54 14.89 -5.40 11.49
C SER A 54 14.36 -6.85 11.51
N GLU A 55 13.16 -7.13 11.02
CA GLU A 55 12.67 -8.51 10.87
C GLU A 55 13.22 -9.19 9.60
N PHE A 56 13.73 -8.41 8.64
CA PHE A 56 14.16 -8.86 7.32
C PHE A 56 15.66 -8.69 7.06
N LEU A 57 16.30 -7.77 7.76
CA LEU A 57 17.72 -7.43 7.60
C LEU A 57 18.54 -7.94 8.76
N GLU A 58 19.78 -8.30 8.51
CA GLU A 58 20.72 -8.65 9.57
C GLU A 58 20.93 -7.49 10.54
N LYS A 59 21.09 -7.82 11.81
CA LYS A 59 21.39 -6.83 12.85
C LYS A 59 22.66 -6.06 12.50
N GLY A 60 22.55 -4.74 12.51
CA GLY A 60 23.65 -3.82 12.17
C GLY A 60 23.60 -3.32 10.73
N SER A 61 22.75 -3.90 9.85
CA SER A 61 22.54 -3.39 8.50
C SER A 61 21.97 -1.98 8.53
N LEU A 62 22.47 -1.11 7.66
CA LEU A 62 21.97 0.27 7.54
C LEU A 62 20.54 0.23 6.96
N VAL A 63 19.59 0.87 7.64
CA VAL A 63 18.21 1.00 7.16
C VAL A 63 18.02 2.34 6.44
N VAL A 64 18.52 3.40 7.03
CA VAL A 64 18.40 4.76 6.52
C VAL A 64 19.46 5.61 7.21
N PHE A 65 19.92 6.67 6.56
CA PHE A 65 20.61 7.73 7.28
C PHE A 65 19.94 9.08 7.02
N THR A 66 20.14 10.01 7.93
CA THR A 66 19.63 11.37 7.82
C THR A 66 20.78 12.34 7.77
N GLU A 67 20.68 13.39 6.95
CA GLU A 67 21.68 14.44 6.84
C GLU A 67 21.00 15.76 6.46
N GLY A 68 21.46 16.86 7.03
CA GLY A 68 20.97 18.21 6.76
C GLY A 68 22.02 19.27 7.00
N LEU A 69 21.71 20.51 6.62
CA LEU A 69 22.67 21.63 6.69
C LEU A 69 23.27 21.80 8.10
N ASN A 70 22.44 21.71 9.12
CA ASN A 70 22.82 21.83 10.54
C ASN A 70 22.62 20.51 11.31
N SER A 71 22.38 19.41 10.60
CA SER A 71 22.18 18.08 11.18
C SER A 71 23.20 17.14 10.54
N PRO A 72 24.29 16.80 11.22
CA PRO A 72 25.30 15.89 10.69
C PRO A 72 24.68 14.52 10.42
N ARG A 73 25.33 13.75 9.53
CA ARG A 73 24.88 12.41 9.17
C ARG A 73 24.65 11.54 10.42
N SER A 74 23.48 10.92 10.47
CA SER A 74 23.08 10.00 11.53
C SER A 74 22.56 8.70 10.91
N ASP A 75 23.26 7.62 11.13
CA ASP A 75 22.94 6.29 10.63
C ASP A 75 21.94 5.59 11.56
N VAL A 76 20.86 5.07 10.99
CA VAL A 76 19.88 4.24 11.69
C VAL A 76 19.95 2.82 11.15
N LYS A 77 20.20 1.86 12.02
CA LYS A 77 20.49 0.47 11.67
C LYS A 77 19.44 -0.50 12.21
N ALA A 78 19.30 -1.63 11.56
CA ALA A 78 18.56 -2.76 12.08
C ALA A 78 19.15 -3.22 13.42
N TYR A 79 18.33 -3.38 14.45
CA TYR A 79 18.81 -3.64 15.81
C TYR A 79 18.27 -4.94 16.44
N LEU A 80 17.33 -5.59 15.77
CA LEU A 80 16.81 -6.90 16.17
C LEU A 80 17.54 -8.02 15.42
N ASN A 81 17.46 -9.24 15.96
CA ASN A 81 17.73 -10.45 15.19
C ASN A 81 16.42 -10.82 14.50
N GLY A 82 16.35 -10.58 13.19
CA GLY A 82 15.12 -10.72 12.41
C GLY A 82 14.56 -12.15 12.43
N ASN A 83 13.25 -12.23 12.33
CA ASN A 83 12.55 -13.52 12.30
C ASN A 83 12.29 -14.05 10.89
N PHE A 84 12.59 -13.26 9.85
CA PHE A 84 12.32 -13.61 8.45
C PHE A 84 13.47 -13.15 7.54
N LEU A 85 14.69 -13.62 7.83
CA LEU A 85 15.90 -13.25 7.09
C LEU A 85 15.98 -13.94 5.73
N ASP A 86 15.53 -15.20 5.62
CA ASP A 86 15.76 -16.07 4.46
C ASP A 86 14.50 -16.33 3.60
N GLY A 87 13.32 -15.92 4.05
CA GLY A 87 12.08 -16.13 3.29
C GLY A 87 11.95 -15.15 2.12
N ASP A 88 11.25 -15.53 1.05
CA ASP A 88 10.97 -14.63 -0.06
C ASP A 88 10.12 -13.44 0.41
N LEU A 89 10.47 -12.24 -0.04
CA LEU A 89 9.79 -11.00 0.30
C LEU A 89 9.42 -10.23 -0.96
N VAL A 90 8.14 -9.95 -1.11
CA VAL A 90 7.59 -9.00 -2.07
C VAL A 90 7.00 -7.82 -1.30
N VAL A 91 7.28 -6.61 -1.74
CA VAL A 91 6.73 -5.38 -1.16
C VAL A 91 5.90 -4.67 -2.22
N LEU A 92 4.60 -4.55 -1.99
CA LEU A 92 3.71 -3.80 -2.86
C LEU A 92 3.72 -2.32 -2.47
N VAL A 93 3.93 -1.45 -3.45
CA VAL A 93 3.95 0.00 -3.29
C VAL A 93 3.17 0.69 -4.39
N ASN A 94 2.68 1.90 -4.11
CA ASN A 94 2.05 2.74 -5.11
C ASN A 94 2.43 4.23 -4.90
N GLU A 95 1.90 5.10 -5.75
CA GLU A 95 2.13 6.54 -5.73
C GLU A 95 1.74 7.25 -4.43
N SER A 96 0.95 6.57 -3.58
CA SER A 96 0.56 7.05 -2.25
C SER A 96 1.46 6.50 -1.12
N SER A 97 2.34 5.54 -1.41
CA SER A 97 3.33 5.03 -0.46
C SER A 97 4.38 6.11 -0.20
N ALA A 98 4.48 6.60 1.05
CA ALA A 98 5.31 7.77 1.36
C ALA A 98 6.12 7.63 2.66
N SER A 99 7.22 8.39 2.79
CA SER A 99 7.96 8.59 4.04
C SER A 99 8.47 7.26 4.64
N ALA A 100 7.93 6.80 5.78
CA ALA A 100 8.32 5.56 6.44
C ALA A 100 8.14 4.31 5.54
N SER A 101 7.13 4.32 4.65
CA SER A 101 6.94 3.27 3.63
C SER A 101 8.09 3.25 2.63
N GLU A 102 8.58 4.42 2.25
CA GLU A 102 9.71 4.55 1.32
C GLU A 102 11.04 4.20 1.98
N ILE A 103 11.19 4.47 3.28
CA ILE A 103 12.34 4.00 4.07
C ILE A 103 12.40 2.47 4.07
N PHE A 104 11.26 1.84 4.33
CA PHE A 104 11.16 0.38 4.31
C PHE A 104 11.45 -0.19 2.92
N ALA A 105 10.74 0.27 1.89
CA ALA A 105 10.91 -0.21 0.52
C ALA A 105 12.34 0.05 -0.01
N GLY A 106 12.90 1.24 0.26
CA GLY A 106 14.27 1.58 -0.13
C GLY A 106 15.33 0.73 0.57
N ALA A 107 15.16 0.44 1.85
CA ALA A 107 16.06 -0.46 2.58
C ALA A 107 16.01 -1.89 2.02
N VAL A 108 14.81 -2.41 1.76
CA VAL A 108 14.63 -3.75 1.16
C VAL A 108 15.25 -3.82 -0.24
N GLN A 109 15.02 -2.81 -1.08
CA GLN A 109 15.55 -2.76 -2.43
C GLN A 109 17.07 -2.62 -2.47
N ASP A 110 17.63 -1.71 -1.67
CA ASP A 110 19.07 -1.43 -1.68
C ASP A 110 19.92 -2.57 -1.10
N HIS A 111 19.34 -3.36 -0.20
CA HIS A 111 19.96 -4.60 0.29
C HIS A 111 19.69 -5.82 -0.59
N ASP A 112 18.95 -5.68 -1.68
CA ASP A 112 18.49 -6.81 -2.52
C ASP A 112 17.76 -7.90 -1.69
N ARG A 113 17.09 -7.48 -0.60
CA ARG A 113 16.43 -8.41 0.32
C ARG A 113 15.07 -8.89 -0.19
N GLY A 114 14.45 -8.17 -1.08
CA GLY A 114 13.15 -8.51 -1.66
C GLY A 114 12.89 -7.74 -2.94
N VAL A 115 11.76 -8.00 -3.55
CA VAL A 115 11.30 -7.39 -4.81
C VAL A 115 10.25 -6.34 -4.51
N ILE A 116 10.41 -5.14 -5.07
CA ILE A 116 9.44 -4.06 -4.98
C ILE A 116 8.53 -4.11 -6.21
N ILE A 117 7.23 -4.23 -6.02
CA ILE A 117 6.24 -4.35 -7.10
C ILE A 117 5.21 -3.23 -7.00
N GLY A 118 4.77 -2.71 -8.13
CA GLY A 118 3.71 -1.70 -8.24
C GLY A 118 4.14 -0.46 -8.99
N ARG A 119 3.98 0.73 -8.41
CA ARG A 119 4.28 2.03 -9.04
C ARG A 119 5.28 2.84 -8.21
N THR A 120 5.94 3.80 -8.87
CA THR A 120 6.86 4.72 -8.20
C THR A 120 6.19 5.41 -7.01
N THR A 121 6.85 5.37 -5.86
CA THR A 121 6.31 5.91 -4.60
C THR A 121 6.22 7.44 -4.60
N PHE A 122 5.69 8.02 -3.54
CA PHE A 122 5.39 9.45 -3.44
C PHE A 122 6.62 10.37 -3.55
N GLY A 123 7.77 9.98 -3.01
CA GLY A 123 8.99 10.80 -3.00
C GLY A 123 9.04 11.82 -1.85
N LYS A 124 8.71 11.41 -0.62
CA LYS A 124 8.83 12.24 0.59
C LYS A 124 10.02 11.81 1.44
N GLY A 125 11.17 12.42 1.23
CA GLY A 125 12.42 12.14 1.93
C GLY A 125 12.83 13.20 2.96
N LEU A 126 11.88 13.86 3.63
CA LEU A 126 12.14 14.93 4.60
C LEU A 126 12.00 14.44 6.04
N VAL A 127 12.99 14.80 6.86
CA VAL A 127 12.94 14.67 8.33
C VAL A 127 12.34 15.93 8.91
N GLN A 128 11.26 15.78 9.66
CA GLN A 128 10.57 16.88 10.32
C GLN A 128 10.62 16.70 11.84
N GLU A 129 11.01 17.74 12.54
CA GLU A 129 10.97 17.81 14.01
C GLU A 129 9.85 18.74 14.46
N GLN A 130 9.22 18.38 15.57
CA GLN A 130 8.21 19.19 16.22
C GLN A 130 8.79 19.90 17.42
N LEU A 131 8.70 21.22 17.42
CA LEU A 131 9.05 22.08 18.55
C LEU A 131 7.74 22.54 19.21
N ASN A 132 7.54 22.14 20.46
CA ASN A 132 6.41 22.61 21.26
C ASN A 132 6.72 24.00 21.79
N LEU A 133 5.75 24.90 21.76
CA LEU A 133 5.83 26.27 22.27
C LEU A 133 5.12 26.37 23.64
N ASP A 134 5.41 27.44 24.38
CA ASP A 134 4.92 27.64 25.74
C ASP A 134 3.39 27.80 25.84
N ASP A 135 2.75 28.23 24.77
CA ASP A 135 1.30 28.38 24.63
C ASP A 135 0.55 27.07 24.24
N SER A 136 1.23 25.95 24.32
CA SER A 136 0.71 24.61 23.87
C SER A 136 0.54 24.47 22.35
N SER A 137 0.94 25.45 21.56
CA SER A 137 1.08 25.30 20.11
C SER A 137 2.38 24.57 19.76
N ALA A 138 2.53 24.18 18.51
CA ALA A 138 3.76 23.53 18.04
C ALA A 138 4.11 23.95 16.61
N VAL A 139 5.41 24.04 16.35
CA VAL A 139 5.95 24.25 15.00
C VAL A 139 6.62 22.97 14.51
N ARG A 140 6.35 22.56 13.28
CA ARG A 140 7.03 21.44 12.64
C ARG A 140 7.96 21.95 11.56
N LEU A 141 9.25 21.68 11.71
CA LEU A 141 10.31 22.15 10.83
C LEU A 141 11.00 20.99 10.14
N THR A 142 11.34 21.16 8.86
CA THR A 142 12.24 20.25 8.14
C THR A 142 13.68 20.56 8.54
N VAL A 143 14.40 19.55 9.05
CA VAL A 143 15.77 19.68 9.57
C VAL A 143 16.79 18.85 8.79
N ALA A 144 16.38 17.81 8.09
CA ALA A 144 17.25 16.91 7.33
C ALA A 144 16.51 16.21 6.19
N ARG A 145 17.26 15.46 5.38
CA ARG A 145 16.75 14.55 4.37
C ARG A 145 17.05 13.11 4.74
N TYR A 146 16.19 12.19 4.28
CA TYR A 146 16.41 10.76 4.35
C TYR A 146 17.21 10.29 3.14
N HIS A 147 18.15 9.40 3.40
CA HIS A 147 18.92 8.68 2.40
C HIS A 147 18.80 7.18 2.66
N THR A 148 18.57 6.42 1.60
CA THR A 148 18.53 4.95 1.67
C THR A 148 19.94 4.36 1.85
N PRO A 149 20.10 3.06 2.10
CA PRO A 149 21.42 2.45 2.27
C PRO A 149 22.40 2.68 1.12
N SER A 150 21.93 2.75 -0.11
CA SER A 150 22.76 3.08 -1.29
C SER A 150 23.27 4.53 -1.33
N GLY A 151 22.70 5.41 -0.49
CA GLY A 151 23.04 6.83 -0.42
C GLY A 151 22.11 7.76 -1.18
N ARG A 152 21.15 7.23 -1.95
CA ARG A 152 20.20 8.06 -2.71
C ARG A 152 19.22 8.77 -1.79
N CYS A 153 19.00 10.07 -2.09
CA CYS A 153 17.90 10.83 -1.51
C CYS A 153 16.63 10.59 -2.34
N ILE A 154 15.54 10.19 -1.70
CA ILE A 154 14.28 9.90 -2.38
C ILE A 154 13.39 11.13 -2.55
N GLN A 155 13.75 12.26 -1.91
CA GLN A 155 12.95 13.48 -1.94
C GLN A 155 12.81 14.02 -3.36
N ARG A 156 11.56 14.19 -3.81
CA ARG A 156 11.26 14.91 -5.06
C ARG A 156 11.67 16.40 -4.95
N PRO A 157 12.07 17.04 -6.05
CA PRO A 157 12.36 18.45 -6.06
C PRO A 157 11.21 19.28 -5.47
N TYR A 158 11.55 20.26 -4.63
CA TYR A 158 10.61 21.20 -4.01
C TYR A 158 10.76 22.62 -4.57
N GLU A 159 11.46 22.75 -5.66
CA GLU A 159 11.70 24.02 -6.33
C GLU A 159 10.39 24.52 -6.97
N GLY A 160 9.94 25.70 -6.57
CA GLY A 160 8.65 26.26 -6.99
C GLY A 160 7.55 26.21 -5.92
N GLY A 161 7.85 25.67 -4.73
CA GLY A 161 6.97 25.73 -3.56
C GLY A 161 5.86 24.66 -3.54
N ARG A 162 4.97 24.81 -2.57
CA ARG A 162 3.95 23.82 -2.25
C ARG A 162 3.01 23.49 -3.41
N ASN A 163 2.54 24.52 -4.12
CA ASN A 163 1.55 24.30 -5.18
C ASN A 163 2.14 23.47 -6.31
N LYS A 164 3.34 23.84 -6.80
CA LYS A 164 4.03 23.09 -7.84
C LYS A 164 4.34 21.63 -7.42
N TYR A 165 4.65 21.41 -6.15
CA TYR A 165 4.89 20.06 -5.62
C TYR A 165 3.65 19.16 -5.70
N TYR A 166 2.44 19.71 -5.48
CA TYR A 166 1.19 18.97 -5.64
C TYR A 166 0.74 18.87 -7.11
N GLU A 167 1.01 19.92 -7.91
CA GLU A 167 0.79 19.87 -9.36
C GLU A 167 1.62 18.77 -10.02
N ASP A 168 2.88 18.61 -9.63
CA ASP A 168 3.75 17.54 -10.11
C ASP A 168 3.21 16.13 -9.78
N TYR A 169 2.56 15.97 -8.63
CA TYR A 169 1.86 14.72 -8.31
C TYR A 169 0.71 14.43 -9.28
N TYR A 170 -0.07 15.46 -9.62
CA TYR A 170 -1.15 15.35 -10.60
C TYR A 170 -0.61 15.15 -12.04
N GLU A 171 0.50 15.80 -12.36
CA GLU A 171 1.17 15.61 -13.65
C GLU A 171 1.62 14.17 -13.90
N ARG A 172 2.00 13.42 -12.87
CA ARG A 172 2.35 12.00 -12.98
C ARG A 172 1.17 11.17 -13.51
N TYR A 173 -0.04 11.51 -13.07
CA TYR A 173 -1.25 10.87 -13.59
C TYR A 173 -1.52 11.25 -15.04
N VAL A 174 -1.47 12.55 -15.35
CA VAL A 174 -1.79 13.09 -16.69
C VAL A 174 -0.74 12.68 -17.73
N SER A 175 0.54 12.59 -17.33
CA SER A 175 1.64 12.17 -18.22
C SER A 175 1.64 10.67 -18.56
N GLY A 176 0.79 9.88 -17.93
CA GLY A 176 0.76 8.42 -18.11
C GLY A 176 1.81 7.66 -17.28
N GLU A 177 2.55 8.31 -16.40
CA GLU A 177 3.57 7.65 -15.55
C GLU A 177 3.00 6.50 -14.71
N LEU A 178 1.74 6.61 -14.33
CA LEU A 178 1.06 5.56 -13.56
C LEU A 178 0.50 4.42 -14.44
N MET A 179 0.44 4.63 -15.76
CA MET A 179 -0.19 3.70 -16.71
C MET A 179 0.83 2.94 -17.58
N TYR A 180 2.00 3.55 -17.82
CA TYR A 180 2.99 3.01 -18.75
C TYR A 180 4.39 3.03 -18.14
N GLU A 181 5.06 1.87 -18.16
CA GLU A 181 6.43 1.72 -17.64
C GLU A 181 7.43 2.68 -18.32
N ASP A 182 7.33 2.82 -19.64
CA ASP A 182 8.19 3.71 -20.43
C ASP A 182 8.01 5.21 -20.09
N SER A 183 6.96 5.55 -19.35
CA SER A 183 6.66 6.92 -18.93
C SER A 183 7.18 7.24 -17.51
N ILE A 184 7.81 6.30 -16.83
CA ILE A 184 8.40 6.51 -15.50
C ILE A 184 9.49 7.57 -15.60
N ARG A 185 9.31 8.66 -14.87
CA ARG A 185 10.28 9.74 -14.83
C ARG A 185 11.44 9.41 -13.91
N ILE A 186 12.65 9.37 -14.46
CA ILE A 186 13.88 9.39 -13.67
C ILE A 186 14.33 10.84 -13.60
N VAL A 187 14.27 11.44 -12.40
CA VAL A 187 14.50 12.89 -12.19
C VAL A 187 15.92 13.30 -12.58
N ASP A 188 16.91 12.45 -12.26
CA ASP A 188 18.30 12.68 -12.63
C ASP A 188 19.00 11.36 -12.99
N THR A 189 19.17 11.11 -14.28
CA THR A 189 19.85 9.91 -14.79
C THR A 189 21.36 9.94 -14.60
N THR A 190 21.93 11.07 -14.21
CA THR A 190 23.38 11.21 -13.98
C THR A 190 23.79 10.72 -12.61
N GLN A 191 22.90 10.79 -11.63
CA GLN A 191 23.12 10.31 -10.27
C GLN A 191 22.69 8.84 -10.11
N LYS A 192 23.64 7.94 -10.42
CA LYS A 192 23.46 6.49 -10.28
C LYS A 192 23.91 6.04 -8.89
N PHE A 193 23.06 5.27 -8.24
CA PHE A 193 23.38 4.56 -7.01
C PHE A 193 23.28 3.06 -7.27
N TYR A 194 23.84 2.26 -6.37
CA TYR A 194 23.93 0.82 -6.57
C TYR A 194 23.43 0.07 -5.35
N THR A 195 22.63 -0.97 -5.56
CA THR A 195 22.23 -1.91 -4.52
C THR A 195 23.40 -2.81 -4.10
N ALA A 196 23.21 -3.64 -3.10
CA ALA A 196 24.21 -4.60 -2.64
C ALA A 196 24.71 -5.53 -3.76
N SER A 197 23.82 -5.91 -4.71
CA SER A 197 24.17 -6.73 -5.90
C SER A 197 24.56 -5.91 -7.13
N ASN A 198 24.87 -4.62 -6.95
CA ASN A 198 25.25 -3.71 -8.05
C ASN A 198 24.13 -3.44 -9.09
N ARG A 199 22.88 -3.57 -8.75
CA ARG A 199 21.77 -3.08 -9.59
C ARG A 199 21.72 -1.55 -9.52
N VAL A 200 21.47 -0.89 -10.66
CA VAL A 200 21.36 0.57 -10.70
C VAL A 200 20.02 1.01 -10.15
N VAL A 201 20.04 1.97 -9.24
CA VAL A 201 18.86 2.65 -8.71
C VAL A 201 19.07 4.16 -8.75
N TYR A 202 17.98 4.93 -8.77
CA TYR A 202 18.03 6.38 -8.91
C TYR A 202 17.37 7.07 -7.71
N GLY A 203 17.77 8.31 -7.45
CA GLY A 203 17.21 9.17 -6.41
C GLY A 203 16.30 10.27 -6.96
N GLY A 204 15.77 11.10 -6.06
CA GLY A 204 15.06 12.34 -6.40
C GLY A 204 13.60 12.20 -6.80
N GLY A 205 13.05 10.99 -6.91
CA GLY A 205 11.70 10.77 -7.40
C GLY A 205 10.85 9.76 -6.61
N GLY A 206 11.28 9.36 -5.43
CA GLY A 206 10.70 8.23 -4.69
C GLY A 206 11.46 6.93 -4.92
N ILE A 207 10.82 5.80 -4.63
CA ILE A 207 11.33 4.46 -4.91
C ILE A 207 10.65 3.95 -6.18
N ASN A 208 11.42 3.70 -7.22
CA ASN A 208 10.93 3.03 -8.42
C ASN A 208 10.80 1.52 -8.13
N PRO A 209 9.69 0.87 -8.52
CA PRO A 209 9.55 -0.56 -8.33
C PRO A 209 10.54 -1.34 -9.21
N ASP A 210 10.83 -2.57 -8.80
CA ASP A 210 11.61 -3.53 -9.61
C ASP A 210 10.73 -4.15 -10.71
N ILE A 211 9.42 -4.27 -10.43
CA ILE A 211 8.40 -4.72 -11.37
C ILE A 211 7.27 -3.70 -11.37
N PHE A 212 7.08 -3.06 -12.51
CA PHE A 212 6.00 -2.10 -12.67
C PHE A 212 4.66 -2.81 -12.91
N VAL A 213 3.63 -2.40 -12.16
CA VAL A 213 2.24 -2.79 -12.42
C VAL A 213 1.45 -1.51 -12.65
N PRO A 214 0.87 -1.33 -13.85
CA PRO A 214 0.14 -0.12 -14.17
C PRO A 214 -1.03 0.11 -13.22
N LEU A 215 -1.33 1.38 -12.95
CA LEU A 215 -2.64 1.71 -12.40
C LEU A 215 -3.66 1.21 -13.42
N GLU A 216 -4.48 0.25 -13.03
CA GLU A 216 -5.61 -0.07 -13.88
C GLU A 216 -6.33 1.24 -14.19
N SER A 217 -6.34 1.63 -15.47
CA SER A 217 -7.42 2.49 -15.89
C SER A 217 -8.66 1.76 -15.41
N VAL A 218 -9.38 2.31 -14.47
CA VAL A 218 -10.76 1.88 -14.19
C VAL A 218 -11.29 1.64 -15.59
N LYS A 219 -11.43 0.36 -15.97
CA LYS A 219 -11.73 -0.06 -17.34
C LYS A 219 -12.66 1.00 -17.87
N ASP A 220 -12.63 1.42 -19.13
CA ASP A 220 -13.50 2.49 -19.68
C ASP A 220 -14.99 2.25 -19.37
N ASN A 221 -15.24 1.65 -18.25
CA ASN A 221 -16.49 1.22 -17.64
C ASN A 221 -16.99 2.30 -16.67
N ASN A 222 -17.56 3.35 -17.26
CA ASN A 222 -18.13 4.46 -16.50
C ASN A 222 -19.20 4.00 -15.49
N PHE A 223 -19.95 2.94 -15.80
CA PHE A 223 -20.95 2.38 -14.88
C PHE A 223 -20.28 1.88 -13.58
N TYR A 224 -19.26 1.03 -13.69
CA TYR A 224 -18.53 0.50 -12.54
C TYR A 224 -17.86 1.62 -11.73
N TYR A 225 -17.20 2.56 -12.42
CA TYR A 225 -16.61 3.73 -11.80
C TYR A 225 -17.61 4.55 -10.99
N GLN A 226 -18.81 4.80 -11.51
CA GLN A 226 -19.83 5.53 -10.76
C GLN A 226 -20.35 4.77 -9.55
N LEU A 227 -20.48 3.43 -9.61
CA LEU A 227 -20.83 2.60 -8.46
C LEU A 227 -19.82 2.74 -7.32
N LEU A 228 -18.53 2.78 -7.66
CA LEU A 228 -17.45 2.97 -6.68
C LEU A 228 -17.47 4.39 -6.09
N ASN A 229 -17.46 5.41 -6.93
CA ASN A 229 -17.39 6.81 -6.50
C ASN A 229 -18.58 7.24 -5.64
N LYS A 230 -19.76 6.74 -5.94
CA LYS A 230 -20.97 7.01 -5.14
C LYS A 230 -21.14 6.04 -3.98
N SER A 231 -20.15 5.14 -3.77
CA SER A 231 -20.15 4.15 -2.68
C SER A 231 -21.37 3.22 -2.66
N VAL A 232 -22.03 3.00 -3.81
CA VAL A 232 -23.26 2.20 -3.90
C VAL A 232 -23.00 0.76 -3.44
N LEU A 233 -21.91 0.13 -3.89
CA LEU A 233 -21.60 -1.25 -3.53
C LEU A 233 -21.29 -1.40 -2.04
N PHE A 234 -20.64 -0.39 -1.46
CA PHE A 234 -20.34 -0.38 -0.02
C PHE A 234 -21.61 -0.24 0.81
N ALA A 235 -22.47 0.76 0.48
CA ALA A 235 -23.75 1.00 1.17
C ALA A 235 -24.65 -0.23 1.10
N TYR A 236 -24.87 -0.76 -0.11
CA TYR A 236 -25.63 -1.99 -0.31
C TYR A 236 -25.13 -3.14 0.56
N SER A 237 -23.82 -3.38 0.55
CA SER A 237 -23.21 -4.48 1.30
C SER A 237 -23.37 -4.30 2.81
N PHE A 238 -23.30 -3.06 3.30
CA PHE A 238 -23.51 -2.74 4.69
C PHE A 238 -24.96 -3.02 5.11
N ASP A 239 -25.94 -2.46 4.39
CA ASP A 239 -27.36 -2.62 4.67
C ASP A 239 -27.80 -4.08 4.54
N TYR A 240 -27.31 -4.79 3.52
CA TYR A 240 -27.56 -6.22 3.36
C TYR A 240 -27.06 -7.03 4.56
N THR A 241 -25.86 -6.74 5.02
CA THR A 241 -25.25 -7.45 6.16
C THR A 241 -25.99 -7.11 7.46
N ASP A 242 -26.26 -5.83 7.69
CA ASP A 242 -26.89 -5.40 8.95
C ASP A 242 -28.29 -6.01 9.12
N ALA A 243 -29.10 -5.99 8.06
CA ALA A 243 -30.44 -6.59 8.05
C ALA A 243 -30.46 -8.12 8.22
N ARG A 244 -29.34 -8.83 8.02
CA ARG A 244 -29.28 -10.30 7.98
C ARG A 244 -28.13 -10.89 8.79
N ARG A 245 -27.57 -10.12 9.71
CA ARG A 245 -26.33 -10.47 10.42
C ARG A 245 -26.45 -11.83 11.13
N ASP A 246 -27.51 -12.02 11.91
CA ASP A 246 -27.70 -13.24 12.68
C ASP A 246 -27.90 -14.48 11.79
N ASP A 247 -28.66 -14.34 10.71
CA ASP A 247 -28.89 -15.41 9.73
C ASP A 247 -27.59 -15.75 9.01
N LEU A 248 -26.78 -14.75 8.63
CA LEU A 248 -25.50 -14.93 7.95
C LEU A 248 -24.48 -15.61 8.88
N LEU A 249 -24.38 -15.17 10.14
CA LEU A 249 -23.48 -15.78 11.11
C LEU A 249 -23.92 -17.21 11.48
N GLY A 250 -25.24 -17.46 11.54
CA GLY A 250 -25.77 -18.81 11.74
C GLY A 250 -25.48 -19.76 10.59
N LYS A 251 -25.51 -19.26 9.35
CA LYS A 251 -25.25 -20.05 8.14
C LYS A 251 -23.76 -20.21 7.84
N TYR A 252 -22.95 -19.23 8.15
CA TYR A 252 -21.51 -19.20 7.92
C TYR A 252 -20.82 -18.92 9.25
N PRO A 253 -20.49 -19.92 10.06
CA PRO A 253 -20.03 -19.72 11.44
C PRO A 253 -18.60 -19.15 11.55
N ASP A 254 -17.85 -19.13 10.48
CA ASP A 254 -16.48 -18.61 10.42
C ASP A 254 -16.16 -18.00 9.03
N SER A 255 -15.06 -17.28 8.96
CA SER A 255 -14.59 -16.60 7.75
C SER A 255 -14.36 -17.56 6.58
N GLN A 256 -13.80 -18.75 6.83
CA GLN A 256 -13.53 -19.73 5.79
C GLN A 256 -14.82 -20.28 5.18
N SER A 257 -15.80 -20.64 6.04
CA SER A 257 -17.13 -21.09 5.60
C SER A 257 -17.83 -20.05 4.73
N PHE A 258 -17.71 -18.77 5.10
CA PHE A 258 -18.24 -17.66 4.28
C PHE A 258 -17.49 -17.55 2.93
N ILE A 259 -16.16 -17.56 2.94
CA ILE A 259 -15.33 -17.45 1.72
C ILE A 259 -15.69 -18.55 0.73
N ASP A 260 -15.84 -19.77 1.20
CA ASP A 260 -16.09 -20.95 0.34
C ASP A 260 -17.52 -21.01 -0.19
N ASN A 261 -18.51 -20.64 0.62
CA ASN A 261 -19.91 -20.98 0.35
C ASN A 261 -20.83 -19.79 0.05
N PHE A 262 -20.48 -18.55 0.48
CA PHE A 262 -21.32 -17.39 0.16
C PHE A 262 -21.16 -16.99 -1.30
N THR A 263 -22.28 -16.76 -1.96
CA THR A 263 -22.31 -16.27 -3.36
C THR A 263 -23.27 -15.08 -3.49
N VAL A 264 -22.87 -14.08 -4.25
CA VAL A 264 -23.74 -12.95 -4.61
C VAL A 264 -24.73 -13.42 -5.68
N SER A 265 -26.01 -13.46 -5.29
CA SER A 265 -27.10 -13.96 -6.15
C SER A 265 -27.49 -12.95 -7.23
N GLU A 266 -28.19 -13.42 -8.28
CA GLU A 266 -28.76 -12.54 -9.31
C GLU A 266 -29.81 -11.57 -8.74
N LYS A 267 -30.51 -11.97 -7.66
CA LYS A 267 -31.40 -11.06 -6.93
C LYS A 267 -30.63 -9.88 -6.34
N MET A 268 -29.52 -10.15 -5.66
CA MET A 268 -28.66 -9.10 -5.10
C MET A 268 -28.12 -8.18 -6.19
N MET A 269 -27.74 -8.72 -7.34
CA MET A 269 -27.32 -7.93 -8.49
C MET A 269 -28.46 -7.03 -9.02
N GLY A 270 -29.68 -7.54 -9.04
CA GLY A 270 -30.85 -6.75 -9.39
C GLY A 270 -31.12 -5.61 -8.40
N ASP A 271 -30.99 -5.87 -7.11
CA ASP A 271 -31.13 -4.86 -6.05
C ASP A 271 -30.07 -3.75 -6.20
N ILE A 272 -28.80 -4.11 -6.49
CA ILE A 272 -27.70 -3.15 -6.76
C ILE A 272 -28.00 -2.28 -7.99
N ILE A 273 -28.55 -2.87 -9.07
CA ILE A 273 -28.95 -2.10 -10.26
C ILE A 273 -30.08 -1.12 -9.94
N SER A 274 -31.03 -1.51 -9.08
CA SER A 274 -32.08 -0.60 -8.64
C SER A 274 -31.50 0.57 -7.84
N GLU A 275 -30.62 0.28 -6.90
CA GLU A 275 -29.96 1.29 -6.07
C GLU A 275 -29.05 2.23 -6.91
N ALA A 276 -28.39 1.69 -7.96
CA ALA A 276 -27.66 2.50 -8.91
C ALA A 276 -28.56 3.54 -9.62
N LYS A 277 -29.76 3.13 -10.06
CA LYS A 277 -30.73 4.03 -10.69
C LYS A 277 -31.22 5.09 -9.70
N ASP A 278 -31.50 4.72 -8.44
CA ASP A 278 -31.94 5.65 -7.39
C ASP A 278 -30.84 6.69 -7.08
N ASN A 279 -29.57 6.32 -7.31
CA ASN A 279 -28.43 7.22 -7.23
C ASN A 279 -28.11 7.96 -8.54
N ASN A 280 -29.04 7.99 -9.51
CA ASN A 280 -28.87 8.63 -10.81
C ASN A 280 -27.64 8.11 -11.58
N ILE A 281 -27.39 6.81 -11.55
CA ILE A 281 -26.36 6.14 -12.37
C ILE A 281 -27.06 5.52 -13.59
N VAL A 282 -26.57 5.88 -14.76
CA VAL A 282 -27.06 5.28 -16.01
C VAL A 282 -26.53 3.85 -16.11
N VAL A 283 -27.44 2.89 -16.24
CA VAL A 283 -27.08 1.48 -16.39
C VAL A 283 -26.90 1.17 -17.88
N ASP A 284 -25.64 1.08 -18.29
CA ASP A 284 -25.27 0.54 -19.58
C ASP A 284 -25.14 -0.99 -19.45
N ASN A 285 -25.85 -1.72 -20.30
CA ASN A 285 -25.92 -3.17 -20.17
C ASN A 285 -24.59 -3.87 -20.53
N ASP A 286 -23.85 -3.35 -21.50
CA ASP A 286 -22.57 -3.93 -21.91
C ASP A 286 -21.51 -3.69 -20.81
N GLN A 287 -21.45 -2.48 -20.28
CA GLN A 287 -20.58 -2.14 -19.14
C GLN A 287 -20.95 -2.92 -17.88
N TYR A 288 -22.24 -3.13 -17.62
CA TYR A 288 -22.69 -3.99 -16.53
C TYR A 288 -22.22 -5.43 -16.69
N LEU A 289 -22.37 -6.01 -17.88
CA LEU A 289 -21.95 -7.40 -18.13
C LEU A 289 -20.45 -7.57 -17.99
N GLU A 290 -19.66 -6.59 -18.44
CA GLU A 290 -18.21 -6.56 -18.28
C GLU A 290 -17.80 -6.52 -16.81
N ALA A 291 -18.39 -5.62 -16.00
CA ALA A 291 -18.05 -5.42 -14.59
C ALA A 291 -18.73 -6.42 -13.65
N LYS A 292 -19.64 -7.25 -14.11
CA LYS A 292 -20.51 -8.09 -13.29
C LYS A 292 -19.75 -8.98 -12.31
N ASN A 293 -18.65 -9.58 -12.75
CA ASN A 293 -17.84 -10.43 -11.91
C ASN A 293 -17.12 -9.65 -10.80
N ASP A 294 -16.56 -8.50 -11.12
CA ASP A 294 -15.83 -7.64 -10.20
C ASP A 294 -16.77 -7.04 -9.15
N ILE A 295 -17.99 -6.64 -9.57
CA ILE A 295 -19.07 -6.22 -8.66
C ILE A 295 -19.39 -7.34 -7.66
N LYS A 296 -19.58 -8.59 -8.15
CA LYS A 296 -19.87 -9.73 -7.27
C LYS A 296 -18.75 -9.98 -6.25
N ILE A 297 -17.51 -9.95 -6.71
CA ILE A 297 -16.35 -10.16 -5.84
C ILE A 297 -16.26 -9.03 -4.79
N LEU A 298 -16.40 -7.79 -5.20
CA LEU A 298 -16.31 -6.65 -4.31
C LEU A 298 -17.44 -6.62 -3.27
N VAL A 299 -18.67 -6.89 -3.67
CA VAL A 299 -19.81 -7.00 -2.75
C VAL A 299 -19.61 -8.14 -1.75
N LYS A 300 -19.16 -9.31 -2.22
CA LYS A 300 -18.80 -10.44 -1.33
C LYS A 300 -17.71 -10.03 -0.35
N SER A 301 -16.70 -9.31 -0.80
CA SER A 301 -15.59 -8.82 0.04
C SER A 301 -16.10 -7.90 1.15
N TYR A 302 -16.96 -6.92 0.82
CA TYR A 302 -17.52 -5.98 1.79
C TYR A 302 -18.44 -6.67 2.81
N ILE A 303 -19.29 -7.61 2.37
CA ILE A 303 -20.12 -8.42 3.29
C ILE A 303 -19.22 -9.24 4.20
N GLY A 304 -18.19 -9.89 3.66
CA GLY A 304 -17.21 -10.63 4.44
C GLY A 304 -16.50 -9.76 5.48
N ARG A 305 -16.11 -8.54 5.10
CA ARG A 305 -15.52 -7.55 6.02
C ARG A 305 -16.47 -7.16 7.16
N ASN A 306 -17.76 -6.97 6.85
CA ASN A 306 -18.76 -6.59 7.84
C ASN A 306 -19.04 -7.71 8.86
N LEU A 307 -18.79 -8.97 8.50
CA LEU A 307 -19.00 -10.14 9.37
C LEU A 307 -17.72 -10.59 10.10
N TYR A 308 -16.57 -10.61 9.39
CA TYR A 308 -15.32 -11.25 9.82
C TYR A 308 -14.08 -10.37 9.65
N ASP A 309 -14.26 -9.05 9.54
CA ASP A 309 -13.16 -8.12 9.30
C ASP A 309 -12.32 -8.49 8.07
N TYR A 310 -11.03 -8.22 8.13
CA TYR A 310 -10.09 -8.47 7.04
C TYR A 310 -9.79 -9.95 6.79
N GLU A 311 -10.16 -10.85 7.70
CA GLU A 311 -9.99 -12.30 7.50
C GLU A 311 -10.82 -12.84 6.34
N ALA A 312 -12.00 -12.25 6.08
CA ALA A 312 -12.81 -12.61 4.92
C ALA A 312 -12.68 -11.61 3.75
N PHE A 313 -12.27 -10.36 4.02
CA PHE A 313 -12.13 -9.35 2.97
C PHE A 313 -11.04 -9.69 1.97
N TYR A 314 -9.79 -9.75 2.40
CA TYR A 314 -8.65 -9.89 1.51
C TYR A 314 -8.64 -11.20 0.70
N PRO A 315 -8.94 -12.38 1.24
CA PRO A 315 -8.96 -13.60 0.43
C PRO A 315 -9.99 -13.59 -0.70
N VAL A 316 -11.04 -12.76 -0.58
CA VAL A 316 -12.03 -12.56 -1.64
C VAL A 316 -11.60 -11.44 -2.60
N TYR A 317 -11.19 -10.29 -2.05
CA TYR A 317 -10.80 -9.11 -2.81
C TYR A 317 -9.60 -9.34 -3.73
N HIS A 318 -8.59 -10.06 -3.28
CA HIS A 318 -7.38 -10.37 -4.06
C HIS A 318 -7.66 -11.12 -5.37
N LYS A 319 -8.88 -11.64 -5.59
CA LYS A 319 -9.27 -12.25 -6.88
C LYS A 319 -9.44 -11.22 -8.01
N ILE A 320 -9.52 -9.93 -7.66
CA ILE A 320 -9.62 -8.80 -8.59
C ILE A 320 -8.52 -7.77 -8.33
N ASP A 321 -7.49 -8.10 -7.60
CA ASP A 321 -6.34 -7.24 -7.29
C ASP A 321 -5.14 -7.73 -8.12
N ASP A 322 -4.92 -7.13 -9.28
CA ASP A 322 -3.90 -7.57 -10.24
C ASP A 322 -2.47 -7.44 -9.71
N GLU A 323 -2.23 -6.51 -8.74
CA GLU A 323 -0.91 -6.40 -8.11
C GLU A 323 -0.61 -7.57 -7.15
N VAL A 324 -1.65 -8.30 -6.70
CA VAL A 324 -1.50 -9.46 -5.81
C VAL A 324 -1.52 -10.78 -6.59
N GLN A 325 -2.16 -10.80 -7.77
CA GLN A 325 -2.23 -11.99 -8.64
C GLN A 325 -0.89 -12.27 -9.33
#